data_d8a798139b7c0c54c3ea14660587ec24
#
_entry.id   d8a798139b7c0c54c3ea14660587ec24
#
_cell.length_a   1.000
_cell.length_b   1.000
_cell.length_c   1.000
_cell.angle_alpha   90.00
_cell.angle_beta   90.00
_cell.angle_gamma   90.00
#
_symmetry.space_group_name_H-M   'P 1'
#
loop_
_entity.id
_entity.type
_entity.pdbx_description
1 polymer ?
#
loop_
_entity_poly.entity_id
_entity_poly.type
_entity_poly.pdbx_seq_one_letter_code
_entity_poly.pdbx_strand_id
1 'polypeptide(L)'
;MKQIKKMIIIVITIFTFTACNNGVMLETIESTHDVPTTLAKLKTLLEKKGLTHFATIDHQANADNIGMPLNADTVVIFGNPKVGTVLMQCNSSLGIDLPLRILLRTNDAGKTTISYFNPEYWRMKHDITDDKCLKILKNTKKALANMSKAIAN
;
A
#
# COMPACT_ATOMS: atom_id res chain seq x y z
N MET A 1 -38.89 59.59 12.32
CA MET A 1 -37.56 59.19 11.96
C MET A 1 -37.49 57.64 12.00
N LYS A 2 -37.56 56.98 10.83
CA LYS A 2 -37.55 55.49 10.74
C LYS A 2 -36.10 55.01 10.63
N GLN A 3 -35.64 54.25 11.60
CA GLN A 3 -34.35 53.56 11.61
C GLN A 3 -34.46 52.32 10.68
N ILE A 4 -33.76 52.35 9.56
CA ILE A 4 -33.62 51.22 8.66
C ILE A 4 -32.45 50.37 9.17
N LYS A 5 -32.75 49.22 9.80
CA LYS A 5 -31.76 48.20 10.17
C LYS A 5 -31.25 47.51 8.89
N LYS A 6 -30.01 47.78 8.51
CA LYS A 6 -29.32 47.04 7.43
C LYS A 6 -29.00 45.63 7.91
N MET A 7 -29.72 44.65 7.39
CA MET A 7 -29.44 43.23 7.60
C MET A 7 -28.34 42.81 6.63
N ILE A 8 -27.14 42.57 7.16
CA ILE A 8 -26.00 42.06 6.40
C ILE A 8 -26.20 40.54 6.28
N ILE A 9 -26.53 40.06 5.08
CA ILE A 9 -26.60 38.64 4.77
C ILE A 9 -25.17 38.20 4.46
N ILE A 10 -24.55 37.48 5.39
CA ILE A 10 -23.26 36.79 5.15
C ILE A 10 -23.55 35.51 4.37
N VAL A 11 -23.26 35.53 3.06
CA VAL A 11 -23.32 34.33 2.24
C VAL A 11 -22.04 33.54 2.51
N ILE A 12 -22.16 32.51 3.35
CA ILE A 12 -21.07 31.54 3.56
C ILE A 12 -21.05 30.61 2.34
N THR A 13 -20.16 30.87 1.41
CA THR A 13 -19.87 29.98 0.28
C THR A 13 -19.12 28.77 0.84
N ILE A 14 -19.84 27.65 1.05
CA ILE A 14 -19.22 26.38 1.40
C ILE A 14 -18.51 25.88 0.13
N PHE A 15 -17.21 26.08 0.08
CA PHE A 15 -16.36 25.46 -0.93
C PHE A 15 -16.24 23.96 -0.57
N THR A 16 -17.10 23.14 -1.16
CA THR A 16 -16.91 21.69 -1.11
C THR A 16 -15.69 21.35 -1.95
N PHE A 17 -14.57 21.14 -1.29
CA PHE A 17 -13.43 20.49 -1.91
C PHE A 17 -13.87 19.07 -2.28
N THR A 18 -14.26 18.87 -3.54
CA THR A 18 -14.34 17.54 -4.13
C THR A 18 -12.90 17.06 -4.25
N ALA A 19 -12.42 16.32 -3.25
CA ALA A 19 -11.16 15.60 -3.38
C ALA A 19 -11.31 14.67 -4.58
N CYS A 20 -10.66 15.02 -5.70
CA CYS A 20 -10.42 14.08 -6.79
C CYS A 20 -9.71 12.88 -6.14
N ASN A 21 -10.42 11.77 -6.00
CA ASN A 21 -9.87 10.52 -5.54
C ASN A 21 -9.04 9.93 -6.70
N ASN A 22 -7.90 10.59 -7.01
CA ASN A 22 -6.86 10.04 -7.85
C ASN A 22 -6.40 8.79 -7.14
N GLY A 23 -6.72 7.62 -7.70
CA GLY A 23 -6.47 6.33 -7.08
C GLY A 23 -5.09 6.32 -6.42
N VAL A 24 -5.08 6.15 -5.11
CA VAL A 24 -3.85 6.18 -4.31
C VAL A 24 -2.98 5.02 -4.81
N MET A 25 -1.81 5.35 -5.38
CA MET A 25 -0.88 4.33 -5.88
C MET A 25 -0.26 3.53 -4.75
N LEU A 26 0.02 4.20 -3.62
CA LEU A 26 0.61 3.60 -2.43
C LEU A 26 -0.43 3.61 -1.31
N GLU A 27 -0.88 2.44 -0.91
CA GLU A 27 -1.75 2.25 0.25
C GLU A 27 -0.89 2.14 1.50
N THR A 28 -1.25 2.88 2.56
CA THR A 28 -0.50 2.87 3.82
C THR A 28 -1.47 2.82 5.01
N ILE A 29 -1.16 1.96 5.99
CA ILE A 29 -1.86 1.91 7.28
C ILE A 29 -0.84 1.92 8.42
N GLU A 30 -1.24 2.38 9.60
CA GLU A 30 -0.41 2.27 10.82
C GLU A 30 -0.55 0.88 11.44
N SER A 31 0.52 0.42 12.10
CA SER A 31 0.54 -0.77 12.94
C SER A 31 0.63 -0.37 14.41
N THR A 32 -0.02 -1.15 15.29
CA THR A 32 0.13 -1.02 16.75
C THR A 32 1.40 -1.67 17.28
N HIS A 33 2.12 -2.40 16.43
CA HIS A 33 3.36 -3.11 16.77
C HIS A 33 4.57 -2.41 16.14
N ASP A 34 5.76 -2.73 16.65
CA ASP A 34 7.02 -2.35 16.02
C ASP A 34 7.28 -3.11 14.71
N VAL A 35 8.30 -2.70 13.96
CA VAL A 35 8.65 -3.33 12.66
C VAL A 35 9.02 -4.80 12.83
N PRO A 36 9.86 -5.23 13.81
CA PRO A 36 10.19 -6.65 14.00
C PRO A 36 8.97 -7.53 14.28
N THR A 37 8.06 -7.08 15.14
CA THR A 37 6.82 -7.82 15.47
C THR A 37 5.89 -7.90 14.27
N THR A 38 5.71 -6.79 13.54
CA THR A 38 4.88 -6.74 12.33
C THR A 38 5.45 -7.66 11.24
N LEU A 39 6.79 -7.71 11.09
CA LEU A 39 7.49 -8.60 10.17
C LEU A 39 7.26 -10.07 10.52
N ALA A 40 7.38 -10.44 11.80
CA ALA A 40 7.12 -11.81 12.25
C ALA A 40 5.68 -12.24 11.97
N LYS A 41 4.69 -11.37 12.26
CA LYS A 41 3.27 -11.60 11.92
C LYS A 41 3.06 -11.77 10.42
N LEU A 42 3.72 -10.95 9.59
CA LEU A 42 3.63 -11.08 8.14
C LEU A 42 4.16 -12.43 7.67
N LYS A 43 5.35 -12.86 8.10
CA LYS A 43 5.94 -14.15 7.72
C LYS A 43 5.03 -15.32 8.09
N THR A 44 4.51 -15.34 9.32
CA THR A 44 3.54 -16.36 9.75
C THR A 44 2.26 -16.36 8.91
N LEU A 45 1.77 -15.18 8.54
CA LEU A 45 0.58 -15.06 7.70
C LEU A 45 0.82 -15.55 6.26
N LEU A 46 2.02 -15.30 5.69
CA LEU A 46 2.41 -15.81 4.38
C LEU A 46 2.39 -17.34 4.35
N GLU A 47 3.03 -17.97 5.34
CA GLU A 47 3.03 -19.44 5.51
C GLU A 47 1.61 -19.99 5.62
N LYS A 48 0.79 -19.43 6.51
CA LYS A 48 -0.62 -19.84 6.71
C LYS A 48 -1.45 -19.73 5.43
N LYS A 49 -1.13 -18.77 4.54
CA LYS A 49 -1.83 -18.58 3.27
C LYS A 49 -1.22 -19.35 2.11
N GLY A 50 -0.15 -20.12 2.31
CA GLY A 50 0.57 -20.81 1.25
C GLY A 50 1.18 -19.87 0.20
N LEU A 51 1.58 -18.65 0.63
CA LEU A 51 2.26 -17.68 -0.22
C LEU A 51 3.77 -17.89 -0.13
N THR A 52 4.44 -17.83 -1.27
CA THR A 52 5.90 -17.93 -1.33
C THR A 52 6.53 -16.66 -0.81
N HIS A 53 7.37 -16.76 0.21
CA HIS A 53 8.28 -15.71 0.63
C HIS A 53 9.55 -15.80 -0.25
N PHE A 54 9.86 -14.76 -1.01
CA PHE A 54 11.03 -14.73 -1.89
C PHE A 54 12.25 -14.10 -1.22
N ALA A 55 12.06 -12.94 -0.56
CA ALA A 55 13.13 -12.21 0.11
C ALA A 55 12.60 -11.28 1.19
N THR A 56 13.48 -10.95 2.13
CA THR A 56 13.35 -9.81 3.05
C THR A 56 14.58 -8.94 2.87
N ILE A 57 14.39 -7.65 2.62
CA ILE A 57 15.47 -6.67 2.48
C ILE A 57 15.36 -5.71 3.64
N ASP A 58 16.38 -5.68 4.48
CA ASP A 58 16.50 -4.75 5.60
C ASP A 58 17.32 -3.54 5.15
N HIS A 59 16.62 -2.43 4.87
CA HIS A 59 17.27 -1.20 4.43
C HIS A 59 17.99 -0.49 5.57
N GLN A 60 17.52 -0.62 6.82
CA GLN A 60 18.22 -0.08 7.99
C GLN A 60 19.58 -0.75 8.15
N ALA A 61 19.62 -2.08 8.16
CA ALA A 61 20.89 -2.80 8.26
C ALA A 61 21.85 -2.46 7.09
N ASN A 62 21.32 -2.26 5.88
CA ASN A 62 22.13 -1.83 4.74
C ASN A 62 22.71 -0.42 4.94
N ALA A 63 21.91 0.51 5.50
CA ALA A 63 22.36 1.86 5.81
C ALA A 63 23.44 1.85 6.92
N ASP A 64 23.23 1.06 7.98
CA ASP A 64 24.16 0.91 9.09
C ASP A 64 25.53 0.41 8.61
N ASN A 65 25.54 -0.53 7.64
CA ASN A 65 26.76 -1.08 7.04
C ASN A 65 27.64 -0.04 6.31
N ILE A 66 27.03 1.10 5.91
CA ILE A 66 27.75 2.21 5.26
C ILE A 66 27.82 3.45 6.16
N GLY A 67 27.47 3.33 7.45
CA GLY A 67 27.55 4.41 8.43
C GLY A 67 26.52 5.52 8.23
N MET A 68 25.37 5.23 7.58
CA MET A 68 24.30 6.21 7.36
C MET A 68 23.09 5.91 8.26
N PRO A 69 22.49 6.92 8.91
CA PRO A 69 21.31 6.71 9.74
C PRO A 69 20.07 6.46 8.87
N LEU A 70 19.31 5.43 9.23
CA LEU A 70 17.98 5.17 8.67
C LEU A 70 17.09 4.57 9.77
N ASN A 71 15.86 5.04 9.89
CA ASN A 71 14.87 4.38 10.75
C ASN A 71 14.59 2.97 10.24
N ALA A 72 14.00 2.12 11.10
CA ALA A 72 13.61 0.77 10.70
C ALA A 72 12.81 0.82 9.40
N ASP A 73 13.29 0.11 8.38
CA ASP A 73 12.73 0.08 7.03
C ASP A 73 13.04 -1.28 6.39
N THR A 74 12.01 -2.10 6.20
CA THR A 74 12.14 -3.48 5.73
C THR A 74 11.12 -3.80 4.64
N VAL A 75 11.59 -4.26 3.49
CA VAL A 75 10.74 -4.75 2.39
C VAL A 75 10.65 -6.26 2.45
N VAL A 76 9.43 -6.78 2.40
CA VAL A 76 9.14 -8.21 2.23
C VAL A 76 8.61 -8.46 0.83
N ILE A 77 9.28 -9.36 0.09
CA ILE A 77 8.93 -9.75 -1.28
C ILE A 77 8.30 -11.15 -1.22
N PHE A 78 7.07 -11.24 -1.73
CA PHE A 78 6.28 -12.48 -1.63
C PHE A 78 5.24 -12.57 -2.75
N GLY A 79 4.62 -13.73 -2.92
CA GLY A 79 3.54 -13.89 -3.89
C GLY A 79 3.09 -15.33 -4.08
N ASN A 80 2.27 -15.50 -5.11
CA ASN A 80 1.87 -16.81 -5.60
C ASN A 80 2.36 -16.96 -7.05
N PRO A 81 3.33 -17.86 -7.34
CA PRO A 81 3.87 -18.02 -8.69
C PRO A 81 2.82 -18.30 -9.75
N LYS A 82 1.79 -19.10 -9.46
CA LYS A 82 0.69 -19.39 -10.41
C LYS A 82 -0.06 -18.13 -10.79
N VAL A 83 -0.39 -17.28 -9.80
CA VAL A 83 -1.12 -16.03 -10.03
C VAL A 83 -0.25 -15.03 -10.79
N GLY A 84 1.01 -14.88 -10.39
CA GLY A 84 1.98 -14.01 -11.07
C GLY A 84 2.18 -14.40 -12.53
N THR A 85 2.31 -15.69 -12.81
CA THR A 85 2.46 -16.20 -14.20
C THR A 85 1.24 -15.85 -15.06
N VAL A 86 0.02 -16.03 -14.55
CA VAL A 86 -1.20 -15.66 -15.27
C VAL A 86 -1.22 -14.16 -15.58
N LEU A 87 -0.83 -13.31 -14.64
CA LEU A 87 -0.74 -11.86 -14.87
C LEU A 87 0.30 -11.52 -15.95
N MET A 88 1.49 -12.14 -15.91
CA MET A 88 2.53 -11.95 -16.93
C MET A 88 2.15 -12.50 -18.31
N GLN A 89 1.25 -13.49 -18.38
CA GLN A 89 0.67 -13.96 -19.65
C GLN A 89 -0.30 -12.93 -20.27
N CYS A 90 -0.96 -12.09 -19.45
CA CYS A 90 -1.77 -10.99 -19.96
C CYS A 90 -0.90 -9.84 -20.50
N ASN A 91 0.17 -9.51 -19.79
CA ASN A 91 1.20 -8.59 -20.27
C ASN A 91 2.54 -8.90 -19.55
N SER A 92 3.56 -9.28 -20.31
CA SER A 92 4.87 -9.68 -19.78
C SER A 92 5.60 -8.56 -19.03
N SER A 93 5.30 -7.29 -19.33
CA SER A 93 5.88 -6.13 -18.61
C SER A 93 5.51 -6.09 -17.14
N LEU A 94 4.45 -6.79 -16.69
CA LEU A 94 4.11 -6.96 -15.27
C LEU A 94 5.24 -7.62 -14.46
N GLY A 95 6.17 -8.33 -15.12
CA GLY A 95 7.33 -8.91 -14.46
C GLY A 95 8.22 -7.90 -13.72
N ILE A 96 8.18 -6.59 -14.10
CA ILE A 96 8.93 -5.54 -13.41
C ILE A 96 8.32 -5.18 -12.04
N ASP A 97 7.00 -5.33 -11.88
CA ASP A 97 6.28 -5.00 -10.66
C ASP A 97 6.03 -6.21 -9.74
N LEU A 98 6.12 -7.41 -10.29
CA LEU A 98 6.02 -8.67 -9.57
C LEU A 98 7.41 -9.15 -9.09
N PRO A 99 7.51 -9.89 -7.99
CA PRO A 99 6.46 -10.27 -7.03
C PRO A 99 5.90 -9.10 -6.19
N LEU A 100 4.82 -9.36 -5.42
CA LEU A 100 4.25 -8.39 -4.49
C LEU A 100 5.27 -7.95 -3.44
N ARG A 101 5.12 -6.72 -2.96
CA ARG A 101 5.98 -6.13 -1.92
C ARG A 101 5.15 -5.45 -0.86
N ILE A 102 5.52 -5.66 0.39
CA ILE A 102 5.05 -4.87 1.53
C ILE A 102 6.27 -4.23 2.18
N LEU A 103 6.19 -2.93 2.41
CA LEU A 103 7.16 -2.15 3.15
C LEU A 103 6.66 -1.97 4.59
N LEU A 104 7.50 -2.32 5.55
CA LEU A 104 7.32 -2.08 6.98
C LEU A 104 8.35 -1.05 7.40
N ARG A 105 7.93 0.11 7.92
CA ARG A 105 8.88 1.15 8.31
C ARG A 105 8.41 1.94 9.52
N THR A 106 9.35 2.51 10.27
CA THR A 106 9.07 3.52 11.28
C THR A 106 9.11 4.89 10.61
N ASN A 107 7.99 5.63 10.66
CA ASN A 107 7.92 6.99 10.13
C ASN A 107 8.55 8.03 11.07
N ASP A 108 8.62 9.30 10.64
CA ASP A 108 9.24 10.39 11.42
C ASP A 108 8.52 10.68 12.73
N ALA A 109 7.27 10.26 12.89
CA ALA A 109 6.51 10.33 14.14
C ALA A 109 6.74 9.12 15.06
N GLY A 110 7.69 8.23 14.73
CA GLY A 110 7.99 7.02 15.51
C GLY A 110 6.92 5.92 15.41
N LYS A 111 6.01 6.01 14.44
CA LYS A 111 4.96 5.01 14.21
C LYS A 111 5.36 4.01 13.15
N THR A 112 5.07 2.73 13.39
CA THR A 112 5.22 1.71 12.36
C THR A 112 4.11 1.84 11.32
N THR A 113 4.49 1.85 10.06
CA THR A 113 3.56 1.88 8.91
C THR A 113 3.79 0.68 8.01
N ILE A 114 2.70 0.21 7.41
CA ILE A 114 2.63 -0.88 6.46
C ILE A 114 2.18 -0.29 5.13
N SER A 115 3.03 -0.35 4.11
CA SER A 115 2.75 0.24 2.79
C SER A 115 2.87 -0.79 1.69
N TYR A 116 2.02 -0.69 0.66
CA TYR A 116 2.07 -1.53 -0.53
C TYR A 116 1.51 -0.79 -1.75
N PHE A 117 1.97 -1.15 -2.95
CA PHE A 117 1.39 -0.62 -4.17
C PHE A 117 0.00 -1.18 -4.42
N ASN A 118 -0.93 -0.31 -4.80
CA ASN A 118 -2.27 -0.70 -5.23
C ASN A 118 -2.19 -1.45 -6.58
N PRO A 119 -2.52 -2.76 -6.63
CA PRO A 119 -2.42 -3.52 -7.87
C PRO A 119 -3.34 -3.03 -9.00
N GLU A 120 -4.41 -2.30 -8.70
CA GLU A 120 -5.28 -1.74 -9.74
C GLU A 120 -4.58 -0.66 -10.57
N TYR A 121 -3.51 -0.05 -10.04
CA TYR A 121 -2.66 0.86 -10.80
C TYR A 121 -1.94 0.15 -11.96
N TRP A 122 -1.63 -1.15 -11.82
CA TRP A 122 -0.99 -1.93 -12.87
C TRP A 122 -1.86 -2.06 -14.11
N ARG A 123 -3.19 -1.97 -13.97
CA ARG A 123 -4.11 -1.92 -15.11
C ARG A 123 -3.72 -0.82 -16.10
N MET A 124 -3.50 0.39 -15.60
CA MET A 124 -3.13 1.53 -16.45
C MET A 124 -1.66 1.48 -16.89
N LYS A 125 -0.76 1.10 -15.96
CA LYS A 125 0.68 1.07 -16.22
C LYS A 125 1.05 0.05 -17.29
N HIS A 126 0.32 -1.06 -17.39
CA HIS A 126 0.62 -2.20 -18.26
C HIS A 126 -0.49 -2.49 -19.27
N ASP A 127 -1.42 -1.56 -19.50
CA ASP A 127 -2.53 -1.69 -20.46
C ASP A 127 -3.29 -3.02 -20.32
N ILE A 128 -3.60 -3.43 -19.08
CA ILE A 128 -4.33 -4.68 -18.83
C ILE A 128 -5.80 -4.48 -19.14
N THR A 129 -6.31 -5.20 -20.15
CA THR A 129 -7.71 -5.14 -20.59
C THR A 129 -8.44 -6.47 -20.43
N ASP A 130 -7.72 -7.57 -20.26
CA ASP A 130 -8.28 -8.90 -20.06
C ASP A 130 -9.07 -9.00 -18.75
N ASP A 131 -10.35 -9.39 -18.81
CA ASP A 131 -11.27 -9.44 -17.68
C ASP A 131 -10.81 -10.39 -16.57
N LYS A 132 -10.17 -11.51 -16.92
CA LYS A 132 -9.63 -12.46 -15.94
C LYS A 132 -8.51 -11.80 -15.15
N CYS A 133 -7.59 -11.09 -15.83
CA CYS A 133 -6.50 -10.40 -15.20
C CYS A 133 -6.98 -9.20 -14.37
N LEU A 134 -7.94 -8.43 -14.84
CA LEU A 134 -8.59 -7.36 -14.07
C LEU A 134 -9.20 -7.89 -12.77
N LYS A 135 -9.88 -9.04 -12.83
CA LYS A 135 -10.43 -9.71 -11.64
C LYS A 135 -9.33 -10.14 -10.65
N ILE A 136 -8.20 -10.64 -11.18
CA ILE A 136 -7.04 -11.00 -10.35
C ILE A 136 -6.49 -9.75 -9.65
N LEU A 137 -6.26 -8.64 -10.36
CA LEU A 137 -5.76 -7.39 -9.78
C LEU A 137 -6.67 -6.89 -8.65
N LYS A 138 -7.98 -6.86 -8.87
CA LYS A 138 -8.98 -6.49 -7.86
C LYS A 138 -8.95 -7.40 -6.63
N ASN A 139 -8.81 -8.71 -6.82
CA ASN A 139 -8.71 -9.67 -5.72
C ASN A 139 -7.38 -9.52 -4.96
N THR A 140 -6.28 -9.25 -5.66
CA THR A 140 -4.96 -8.99 -5.08
C THR A 140 -4.98 -7.74 -4.19
N LYS A 141 -5.62 -6.64 -4.64
CA LYS A 141 -5.84 -5.44 -3.82
C LYS A 141 -6.56 -5.78 -2.51
N LYS A 142 -7.69 -6.52 -2.59
CA LYS A 142 -8.43 -6.94 -1.41
C LYS A 142 -7.59 -7.81 -0.47
N ALA A 143 -6.81 -8.73 -1.03
CA ALA A 143 -5.95 -9.60 -0.25
C ALA A 143 -4.86 -8.81 0.50
N LEU A 144 -4.18 -7.88 -0.17
CA LEU A 144 -3.18 -6.99 0.44
C LEU A 144 -3.79 -6.15 1.56
N ALA A 145 -4.94 -5.52 1.33
CA ALA A 145 -5.63 -4.73 2.35
C ALA A 145 -5.98 -5.56 3.60
N ASN A 146 -6.51 -6.78 3.40
CA ASN A 146 -6.85 -7.68 4.51
C ASN A 146 -5.60 -8.19 5.25
N MET A 147 -4.54 -8.51 4.52
CA MET A 147 -3.26 -8.94 5.12
C MET A 147 -2.65 -7.82 5.95
N SER A 148 -2.59 -6.60 5.41
CA SER A 148 -2.06 -5.43 6.12
C SER A 148 -2.83 -5.15 7.40
N LYS A 149 -4.17 -5.19 7.37
CA LYS A 149 -5.01 -5.06 8.57
C LYS A 149 -4.75 -6.18 9.60
N ALA A 150 -4.56 -7.42 9.15
CA ALA A 150 -4.35 -8.56 10.04
C ALA A 150 -3.00 -8.52 10.77
N ILE A 151 -1.97 -7.89 10.19
CA ILE A 151 -0.65 -7.76 10.82
C ILE A 151 -0.47 -6.44 11.58
N ALA A 152 -1.37 -5.47 11.37
CA ALA A 152 -1.34 -4.17 12.03
C ALA A 152 -1.84 -4.20 13.48
N ASN A 153 -2.66 -5.21 13.86
CA ASN A 153 -3.33 -5.33 15.17
C ASN A 153 -2.84 -6.50 15.99
#